data_6f123bc6a11b7450cd420b903f51d287
#
_entry.id   6f123bc6a11b7450cd420b903f51d287
#
_cell.length_a   1.000
_cell.length_b   1.000
_cell.length_c   1.000
_cell.angle_alpha   90.00
_cell.angle_beta   90.00
_cell.angle_gamma   90.00
#
_symmetry.space_group_name_H-M   'P 1'
#
loop_
_entity.id
_entity.type
_entity.pdbx_description
1 polymer ?
#
loop_
_entity_poly.entity_id
_entity_poly.type
_entity_poly.pdbx_seq_one_letter_code
_entity_poly.pdbx_strand_id
1 'polypeptide(L)'
;MRILYGERIRGELLKLGIKACKRTIQKYMPKAKKSPSSSQTWATFVRNHSRDIWACDFTVVNDWLFRTLYIFVLIELKTRRIVHVAVTASPTDEWTAQHLREATPWGEGLKYLLHDRDNKYGSYFSAVATGSGIKELRTPYRAPRANGVCERFMGSLRRECLDHTLILHGRHLTRVAREYANYFNQERPHQGIGQRIPNFYDQSKERPKGRITSKAILWGLHHSYFRVIYLN
;
A
#
# COMPACT_ATOMS: atom_id res chain seq x y z
N MET A 1 0.29 23.14 2.27
CA MET A 1 -0.65 24.25 2.48
C MET A 1 0.03 25.63 2.61
N ARG A 2 1.15 25.83 3.33
CA ARG A 2 1.90 27.11 3.45
C ARG A 2 2.39 27.72 2.12
N ILE A 3 2.73 26.90 1.13
CA ILE A 3 3.30 27.38 -0.15
C ILE A 3 2.25 28.12 -1.00
N LEU A 4 1.00 27.64 -1.00
CA LEU A 4 -0.09 28.26 -1.74
C LEU A 4 -0.50 29.63 -1.16
N TYR A 5 -0.45 29.81 0.15
CA TYR A 5 -0.73 31.10 0.79
C TYR A 5 0.36 32.13 0.50
N GLY A 6 1.63 31.76 0.48
CA GLY A 6 2.73 32.68 0.19
C GLY A 6 2.68 33.27 -1.24
N GLU A 7 2.34 32.45 -2.24
CA GLU A 7 2.18 32.91 -3.63
C GLU A 7 0.96 33.83 -3.80
N ARG A 8 -0.14 33.54 -3.12
CA ARG A 8 -1.33 34.39 -3.13
C ARG A 8 -1.04 35.76 -2.50
N ILE A 9 -0.36 35.80 -1.36
CA ILE A 9 0.07 37.07 -0.72
C ILE A 9 1.00 37.83 -1.66
N ARG A 10 1.93 37.19 -2.32
CA ARG A 10 2.80 37.79 -3.30
C ARG A 10 2.02 38.43 -4.45
N GLY A 11 1.01 37.75 -4.97
CA GLY A 11 0.13 38.27 -6.00
C GLY A 11 -0.61 39.54 -5.55
N GLU A 12 -1.14 39.55 -4.33
CA GLU A 12 -1.82 40.72 -3.77
C GLU A 12 -0.85 41.90 -3.55
N LEU A 13 0.36 41.65 -3.07
CA LEU A 13 1.41 42.65 -2.91
C LEU A 13 1.82 43.27 -4.25
N LEU A 14 1.92 42.43 -5.31
CA LEU A 14 2.24 42.94 -6.66
C LEU A 14 1.14 43.89 -7.23
N LYS A 15 -0.14 43.62 -6.95
CA LYS A 15 -1.23 44.54 -7.31
C LYS A 15 -1.10 45.90 -6.65
N LEU A 16 -0.50 45.95 -5.47
CA LEU A 16 -0.21 47.18 -4.72
C LEU A 16 1.13 47.82 -5.11
N GLY A 17 1.80 47.31 -6.15
CA GLY A 17 3.11 47.78 -6.57
C GLY A 17 4.28 47.35 -5.72
N ILE A 18 4.05 46.50 -4.70
CA ILE A 18 5.08 46.05 -3.74
C ILE A 18 5.73 44.77 -4.24
N LYS A 19 7.01 44.84 -4.62
CA LYS A 19 7.82 43.71 -5.06
C LYS A 19 8.47 43.04 -3.85
N ALA A 20 7.97 41.89 -3.42
CA ALA A 20 8.55 41.09 -2.36
C ALA A 20 8.85 39.65 -2.86
N CYS A 21 10.04 39.11 -2.48
CA CYS A 21 10.35 37.76 -2.86
C CYS A 21 9.62 36.76 -1.93
N LYS A 22 9.41 35.54 -2.41
CA LYS A 22 8.72 34.47 -1.68
C LYS A 22 9.32 34.20 -0.29
N ARG A 23 10.64 34.23 -0.19
CA ARG A 23 11.37 34.00 1.07
C ARG A 23 11.08 35.08 2.09
N THR A 24 10.99 36.35 1.67
CA THR A 24 10.63 37.49 2.53
C THR A 24 9.21 37.31 3.05
N ILE A 25 8.24 37.00 2.19
CA ILE A 25 6.86 36.75 2.62
C ILE A 25 6.78 35.62 3.63
N GLN A 26 7.46 34.50 3.37
CA GLN A 26 7.50 33.34 4.28
C GLN A 26 8.12 33.67 5.66
N LYS A 27 9.11 34.59 5.69
CA LYS A 27 9.74 35.04 6.95
C LYS A 27 8.75 35.79 7.85
N TYR A 28 7.90 36.62 7.27
CA TYR A 28 6.92 37.45 8.00
C TYR A 28 5.55 36.77 8.16
N MET A 29 5.32 35.62 7.52
CA MET A 29 4.09 34.86 7.79
C MET A 29 4.07 34.35 9.23
N PRO A 30 2.93 34.49 9.93
CA PRO A 30 2.78 33.94 11.28
C PRO A 30 3.14 32.45 11.26
N LYS A 31 4.08 32.05 12.10
CA LYS A 31 4.34 30.63 12.34
C LYS A 31 3.08 30.07 12.96
N ALA A 32 2.39 29.13 12.30
CA ALA A 32 1.28 28.44 12.93
C ALA A 32 1.75 27.93 14.28
N LYS A 33 1.10 28.37 15.38
CA LYS A 33 1.33 27.80 16.69
C LYS A 33 1.10 26.31 16.55
N LYS A 34 2.13 25.51 16.76
CA LYS A 34 1.94 24.08 16.99
C LYS A 34 1.14 23.98 18.27
N SER A 35 -0.11 23.58 18.17
CA SER A 35 -0.83 23.14 19.36
C SER A 35 0.05 22.10 20.04
N PRO A 36 0.30 22.19 21.36
CA PRO A 36 0.95 21.11 22.08
C PRO A 36 0.00 19.92 22.04
N SER A 37 0.08 19.09 20.99
CA SER A 37 -0.63 17.84 20.97
C SER A 37 0.17 16.89 21.86
N SER A 38 -0.32 16.66 23.06
CA SER A 38 0.10 15.57 23.94
C SER A 38 -0.25 14.20 23.33
N SER A 39 -0.85 14.16 22.14
CA SER A 39 -1.22 12.96 21.42
C SER A 39 -0.10 12.55 20.44
N GLN A 40 0.21 11.28 20.46
CA GLN A 40 1.13 10.63 19.51
C GLN A 40 0.75 10.98 18.07
N THR A 41 1.72 11.43 17.26
CA THR A 41 1.44 11.71 15.84
C THR A 41 1.09 10.41 15.11
N TRP A 42 0.24 10.50 14.06
CA TRP A 42 -0.11 9.36 13.23
C TRP A 42 1.12 8.57 12.73
N ALA A 43 2.14 9.28 12.28
CA ALA A 43 3.38 8.64 11.80
C ALA A 43 4.11 7.88 12.93
N THR A 44 4.12 8.42 14.15
CA THR A 44 4.72 7.76 15.30
C THR A 44 3.90 6.54 15.72
N PHE A 45 2.56 6.66 15.72
CA PHE A 45 1.67 5.53 15.99
C PHE A 45 1.89 4.37 15.01
N VAL A 46 1.83 4.64 13.71
CA VAL A 46 2.04 3.61 12.67
C VAL A 46 3.42 2.98 12.78
N ARG A 47 4.47 3.76 13.06
CA ARG A 47 5.81 3.22 13.26
C ARG A 47 5.90 2.27 14.45
N ASN A 48 5.29 2.64 15.57
CA ASN A 48 5.34 1.85 16.81
C ASN A 48 4.51 0.55 16.71
N HIS A 49 3.41 0.58 15.96
CA HIS A 49 2.47 -0.54 15.82
C HIS A 49 2.54 -1.23 14.45
N SER A 50 3.55 -0.96 13.63
CA SER A 50 3.63 -1.44 12.25
C SER A 50 3.54 -2.96 12.09
N ARG A 51 3.91 -3.75 13.11
CA ARG A 51 3.77 -5.22 13.14
C ARG A 51 2.32 -5.67 13.27
N ASP A 52 1.52 -4.89 13.99
CA ASP A 52 0.15 -5.21 14.34
C ASP A 52 -0.87 -4.54 13.39
N ILE A 53 -0.38 -3.81 12.37
CA ILE A 53 -1.23 -3.08 11.43
C ILE A 53 -1.15 -3.74 10.05
N TRP A 54 -2.32 -4.11 9.52
CA TRP A 54 -2.49 -4.34 8.09
C TRP A 54 -3.19 -3.16 7.46
N ALA A 55 -3.02 -3.02 6.16
CA ALA A 55 -3.74 -2.04 5.36
C ALA A 55 -4.47 -2.74 4.23
N CYS A 56 -5.61 -2.22 3.86
CA CYS A 56 -6.32 -2.69 2.67
C CYS A 56 -6.71 -1.53 1.76
N ASP A 57 -6.87 -1.87 0.50
CA ASP A 57 -7.22 -0.91 -0.54
C ASP A 57 -7.70 -1.62 -1.80
N PHE A 58 -8.33 -0.86 -2.69
CA PHE A 58 -8.77 -1.30 -4.00
C PHE A 58 -8.01 -0.58 -5.10
N THR A 59 -7.73 -1.30 -6.19
CA THR A 59 -7.33 -0.69 -7.47
C THR A 59 -8.23 -1.16 -8.60
N VAL A 60 -8.39 -0.31 -9.61
CA VAL A 60 -9.25 -0.56 -10.76
C VAL A 60 -8.42 -1.01 -11.94
N VAL A 61 -8.90 -2.01 -12.65
CA VAL A 61 -8.32 -2.53 -13.91
C VAL A 61 -9.45 -2.72 -14.91
N ASN A 62 -9.25 -2.34 -16.16
CA ASN A 62 -10.18 -2.66 -17.22
C ASN A 62 -9.70 -3.91 -17.98
N ASP A 63 -10.61 -4.80 -18.32
CA ASP A 63 -10.30 -5.92 -19.20
C ASP A 63 -10.29 -5.47 -20.69
N TRP A 64 -9.99 -6.39 -21.61
CA TRP A 64 -9.91 -6.11 -23.02
C TRP A 64 -11.24 -5.68 -23.68
N LEU A 65 -12.38 -5.90 -23.00
CA LEU A 65 -13.69 -5.40 -23.36
C LEU A 65 -14.07 -4.11 -22.61
N PHE A 66 -13.10 -3.44 -21.98
CA PHE A 66 -13.28 -2.24 -21.16
C PHE A 66 -14.23 -2.42 -19.96
N ARG A 67 -14.48 -3.66 -19.52
CA ARG A 67 -15.26 -3.91 -18.31
C ARG A 67 -14.39 -3.66 -17.10
N THR A 68 -14.94 -2.94 -16.13
CA THR A 68 -14.24 -2.58 -14.90
C THR A 68 -14.13 -3.78 -13.95
N LEU A 69 -12.93 -4.05 -13.49
CA LEU A 69 -12.59 -5.04 -12.48
C LEU A 69 -11.87 -4.36 -11.32
N TYR A 70 -12.07 -4.86 -10.12
CA TYR A 70 -11.47 -4.35 -8.89
C TYR A 70 -10.55 -5.41 -8.31
N ILE A 71 -9.34 -5.00 -7.93
CA ILE A 71 -8.42 -5.82 -7.15
C ILE A 71 -8.45 -5.31 -5.72
N PHE A 72 -8.84 -6.15 -4.78
CA PHE A 72 -8.73 -5.93 -3.35
C PHE A 72 -7.43 -6.52 -2.83
N VAL A 73 -6.73 -5.79 -1.97
CA VAL A 73 -5.46 -6.22 -1.39
C VAL A 73 -5.44 -5.97 0.11
N LEU A 74 -4.93 -6.94 0.85
CA LEU A 74 -4.53 -6.79 2.25
C LEU A 74 -3.00 -6.93 2.35
N ILE A 75 -2.36 -5.96 2.99
CA ILE A 75 -0.90 -5.89 3.13
C ILE A 75 -0.49 -5.62 4.58
N GLU A 76 0.48 -6.35 5.07
CA GLU A 76 1.11 -6.12 6.36
C GLU A 76 2.08 -4.92 6.30
N LEU A 77 1.92 -3.95 7.20
CA LEU A 77 2.67 -2.70 7.08
C LEU A 77 4.17 -2.86 7.33
N LYS A 78 4.58 -3.71 8.24
CA LYS A 78 5.98 -3.86 8.61
C LYS A 78 6.79 -4.60 7.55
N THR A 79 6.35 -5.78 7.21
CA THR A 79 7.05 -6.71 6.31
C THR A 79 6.79 -6.39 4.85
N ARG A 80 5.72 -5.65 4.53
CA ARG A 80 5.19 -5.43 3.18
C ARG A 80 4.60 -6.69 2.55
N ARG A 81 4.37 -7.73 3.32
CA ARG A 81 3.81 -8.98 2.84
C ARG A 81 2.36 -8.77 2.40
N ILE A 82 2.05 -9.20 1.20
CA ILE A 82 0.67 -9.28 0.72
C ILE A 82 0.03 -10.49 1.38
N VAL A 83 -0.97 -10.24 2.20
CA VAL A 83 -1.67 -11.28 2.96
C VAL A 83 -2.78 -11.89 2.11
N HIS A 84 -3.49 -11.04 1.37
CA HIS A 84 -4.63 -11.47 0.57
C HIS A 84 -4.78 -10.64 -0.70
N VAL A 85 -5.20 -11.29 -1.79
CA VAL A 85 -5.56 -10.64 -3.06
C VAL A 85 -6.82 -11.30 -3.60
N ALA A 86 -7.80 -10.48 -3.92
CA ALA A 86 -9.05 -10.92 -4.53
C ALA A 86 -9.49 -9.97 -5.66
N VAL A 87 -10.27 -10.50 -6.61
CA VAL A 87 -10.75 -9.75 -7.78
C VAL A 87 -12.26 -9.91 -7.90
N THR A 88 -12.95 -8.79 -8.18
CA THR A 88 -14.39 -8.78 -8.45
C THR A 88 -14.74 -7.72 -9.48
N ALA A 89 -15.88 -7.88 -10.14
CA ALA A 89 -16.50 -6.83 -10.95
C ALA A 89 -17.45 -5.93 -10.11
N SER A 90 -17.87 -6.41 -8.92
CA SER A 90 -18.81 -5.72 -8.05
C SER A 90 -18.35 -5.78 -6.59
N PRO A 91 -17.51 -4.83 -6.14
CA PRO A 91 -17.02 -4.79 -4.76
C PRO A 91 -18.15 -4.28 -3.83
N THR A 92 -18.80 -5.19 -3.10
CA THR A 92 -19.76 -4.87 -2.06
C THR A 92 -19.14 -4.96 -0.67
N ASP A 93 -19.82 -4.43 0.33
CA ASP A 93 -19.45 -4.53 1.74
C ASP A 93 -19.35 -5.99 2.20
N GLU A 94 -20.33 -6.82 1.83
CA GLU A 94 -20.39 -8.24 2.17
C GLU A 94 -19.22 -9.00 1.53
N TRP A 95 -18.93 -8.69 0.26
CA TRP A 95 -17.81 -9.31 -0.46
C TRP A 95 -16.47 -8.95 0.21
N THR A 96 -16.28 -7.69 0.56
CA THR A 96 -15.06 -7.20 1.22
C THR A 96 -14.92 -7.82 2.62
N ALA A 97 -16.03 -7.90 3.37
CA ALA A 97 -16.09 -8.55 4.67
C ALA A 97 -15.72 -10.04 4.62
N GLN A 98 -16.21 -10.76 3.59
CA GLN A 98 -15.85 -12.16 3.39
C GLN A 98 -14.36 -12.35 3.15
N HIS A 99 -13.74 -11.49 2.31
CA HIS A 99 -12.30 -11.56 2.05
C HIS A 99 -11.44 -11.15 3.27
N LEU A 100 -11.94 -10.27 4.14
CA LEU A 100 -11.30 -10.03 5.44
C LEU A 100 -11.33 -11.30 6.30
N ARG A 101 -12.47 -11.98 6.39
CA ARG A 101 -12.62 -13.23 7.14
C ARG A 101 -11.71 -14.33 6.63
N GLU A 102 -11.58 -14.47 5.30
CA GLU A 102 -10.68 -15.45 4.68
C GLU A 102 -9.20 -15.14 4.96
N ALA A 103 -8.84 -13.87 5.07
CA ALA A 103 -7.48 -13.42 5.35
C ALA A 103 -7.09 -13.54 6.83
N THR A 104 -8.08 -13.61 7.73
CA THR A 104 -7.88 -13.65 9.18
C THR A 104 -8.48 -14.92 9.81
N PRO A 105 -8.11 -16.13 9.33
CA PRO A 105 -8.57 -17.36 9.96
C PRO A 105 -8.05 -17.37 11.40
N TRP A 106 -8.94 -17.62 12.37
CA TRP A 106 -8.61 -17.78 13.79
C TRP A 106 -8.11 -16.52 14.53
N GLY A 107 -8.26 -15.31 13.94
CA GLY A 107 -7.92 -14.05 14.64
C GLY A 107 -6.43 -13.82 14.89
N GLU A 108 -5.55 -14.47 14.15
CA GLU A 108 -4.11 -14.38 14.37
C GLU A 108 -3.50 -13.01 14.03
N GLY A 109 -2.87 -12.38 15.03
CA GLY A 109 -1.81 -11.38 14.90
C GLY A 109 -2.19 -9.97 14.50
N LEU A 110 -3.36 -9.73 13.95
CA LEU A 110 -3.81 -8.42 13.49
C LEU A 110 -4.56 -7.68 14.60
N LYS A 111 -4.07 -6.51 15.01
CA LYS A 111 -4.79 -5.65 15.97
C LYS A 111 -5.48 -4.47 15.29
N TYR A 112 -4.92 -3.98 14.21
CA TYR A 112 -5.39 -2.77 13.54
C TYR A 112 -5.48 -2.99 12.02
N LEU A 113 -6.61 -2.59 11.44
CA LEU A 113 -6.81 -2.61 10.00
C LEU A 113 -7.00 -1.18 9.48
N LEU A 114 -6.07 -0.75 8.63
CA LEU A 114 -6.08 0.57 8.02
C LEU A 114 -6.76 0.52 6.66
N HIS A 115 -7.77 1.35 6.45
CA HIS A 115 -8.46 1.52 5.17
C HIS A 115 -8.91 2.96 4.96
N ASP A 116 -9.39 3.29 3.77
CA ASP A 116 -9.98 4.58 3.47
C ASP A 116 -11.46 4.65 3.93
N ARG A 117 -12.18 5.67 3.50
CA ARG A 117 -13.58 5.91 3.86
C ARG A 117 -14.55 5.52 2.74
N ASP A 118 -14.18 4.55 1.91
CA ASP A 118 -15.03 4.07 0.83
C ASP A 118 -16.20 3.23 1.37
N ASN A 119 -17.36 3.30 0.70
CA ASN A 119 -18.56 2.57 1.06
C ASN A 119 -18.41 1.03 0.98
N LYS A 120 -17.36 0.55 0.32
CA LYS A 120 -16.98 -0.88 0.28
C LYS A 120 -16.57 -1.42 1.66
N TYR A 121 -16.31 -0.53 2.63
CA TYR A 121 -15.99 -0.84 4.02
C TYR A 121 -17.18 -0.42 4.91
N GLY A 122 -18.31 -1.07 4.75
CA GLY A 122 -19.56 -0.75 5.43
C GLY A 122 -19.74 -1.50 6.77
N SER A 123 -21.00 -1.72 7.13
CA SER A 123 -21.36 -2.32 8.41
C SER A 123 -21.01 -3.80 8.53
N TYR A 124 -21.10 -4.56 7.44
CA TYR A 124 -20.69 -5.98 7.43
C TYR A 124 -19.20 -6.13 7.61
N PHE A 125 -18.40 -5.30 6.92
CA PHE A 125 -16.96 -5.27 7.10
C PHE A 125 -16.57 -4.92 8.53
N SER A 126 -17.18 -3.87 9.09
CA SER A 126 -16.96 -3.46 10.49
C SER A 126 -17.37 -4.53 11.49
N ALA A 127 -18.48 -5.24 11.24
CA ALA A 127 -18.90 -6.36 12.11
C ALA A 127 -17.90 -7.51 12.09
N VAL A 128 -17.37 -7.88 10.92
CA VAL A 128 -16.33 -8.92 10.80
C VAL A 128 -15.05 -8.47 11.49
N ALA A 129 -14.58 -7.25 11.27
CA ALA A 129 -13.39 -6.71 11.92
C ALA A 129 -13.54 -6.75 13.45
N THR A 130 -14.65 -6.23 13.98
CA THR A 130 -14.93 -6.23 15.41
C THR A 130 -15.05 -7.64 15.99
N GLY A 131 -15.77 -8.54 15.32
CA GLY A 131 -15.92 -9.93 15.75
C GLY A 131 -14.60 -10.71 15.77
N SER A 132 -13.62 -10.28 14.96
CA SER A 132 -12.24 -10.82 14.95
C SER A 132 -11.30 -10.07 15.90
N GLY A 133 -11.79 -9.15 16.73
CA GLY A 133 -10.96 -8.35 17.65
C GLY A 133 -10.08 -7.29 16.97
N ILE A 134 -10.37 -6.97 15.71
CA ILE A 134 -9.60 -6.03 14.89
C ILE A 134 -10.17 -4.62 15.06
N LYS A 135 -9.31 -3.67 15.40
CA LYS A 135 -9.67 -2.25 15.47
C LYS A 135 -9.46 -1.58 14.11
N GLU A 136 -10.52 -1.07 13.53
CA GLU A 136 -10.45 -0.28 12.30
C GLU A 136 -9.75 1.07 12.52
N LEU A 137 -8.84 1.40 11.62
CA LEU A 137 -8.15 2.68 11.53
C LEU A 137 -8.52 3.33 10.19
N ARG A 138 -9.44 4.26 10.21
CA ARG A 138 -9.81 5.02 9.02
C ARG A 138 -8.78 6.09 8.74
N THR A 139 -8.32 6.19 7.48
CA THR A 139 -7.36 7.23 7.10
C THR A 139 -7.90 8.61 7.47
N PRO A 140 -7.06 9.48 8.09
CA PRO A 140 -7.48 10.83 8.41
C PRO A 140 -7.92 11.59 7.17
N TYR A 141 -8.94 12.43 7.30
CA TYR A 141 -9.43 13.26 6.21
C TYR A 141 -8.29 14.10 5.61
N ARG A 142 -8.11 14.08 4.31
CA ARG A 142 -7.03 14.76 3.57
C ARG A 142 -5.60 14.34 3.94
N ALA A 143 -5.40 13.10 4.40
CA ALA A 143 -4.09 12.52 4.66
C ALA A 143 -3.77 11.39 3.63
N PRO A 144 -3.53 11.70 2.35
CA PRO A 144 -3.34 10.70 1.29
C PRO A 144 -2.16 9.76 1.57
N ARG A 145 -1.16 10.20 2.33
CA ARG A 145 0.00 9.36 2.68
C ARG A 145 -0.28 8.34 3.79
N ALA A 146 -1.47 8.36 4.39
CA ALA A 146 -1.77 7.44 5.49
C ALA A 146 -1.77 5.98 5.03
N ASN A 147 -2.24 5.69 3.79
CA ASN A 147 -2.23 4.37 3.17
C ASN A 147 -1.08 4.17 2.15
N GLY A 148 -0.01 4.93 2.26
CA GLY A 148 1.09 4.95 1.28
C GLY A 148 1.83 3.62 1.08
N VAL A 149 1.52 2.58 1.87
CA VAL A 149 2.03 1.22 1.66
C VAL A 149 1.23 0.52 0.57
N CYS A 150 -0.10 0.53 0.69
CA CYS A 150 -0.99 0.01 -0.35
C CYS A 150 -0.80 0.76 -1.67
N GLU A 151 -0.78 2.10 -1.64
CA GLU A 151 -0.56 2.92 -2.84
C GLU A 151 0.73 2.53 -3.58
N ARG A 152 1.82 2.32 -2.86
CA ARG A 152 3.09 1.86 -3.46
C ARG A 152 3.01 0.47 -4.04
N PHE A 153 2.34 -0.45 -3.35
CA PHE A 153 2.11 -1.79 -3.89
C PHE A 153 1.27 -1.73 -5.17
N MET A 154 0.15 -1.00 -5.16
CA MET A 154 -0.72 -0.84 -6.34
C MET A 154 0.03 -0.22 -7.52
N GLY A 155 0.86 0.80 -7.23
CA GLY A 155 1.74 1.42 -8.24
C GLY A 155 2.79 0.44 -8.80
N SER A 156 3.35 -0.45 -7.98
CA SER A 156 4.27 -1.49 -8.44
C SER A 156 3.53 -2.55 -9.26
N LEU A 157 2.41 -3.07 -8.77
CA LEU A 157 1.56 -4.03 -9.50
C LEU A 157 1.19 -3.50 -10.89
N ARG A 158 0.82 -2.22 -10.98
CA ARG A 158 0.49 -1.59 -12.27
C ARG A 158 1.70 -1.56 -13.19
N ARG A 159 2.76 -0.87 -12.80
CA ARG A 159 3.94 -0.65 -13.65
C ARG A 159 4.73 -1.92 -13.97
N GLU A 160 4.79 -2.86 -13.05
CA GLU A 160 5.62 -4.06 -13.18
C GLU A 160 4.85 -5.27 -13.76
N CYS A 161 3.52 -5.21 -13.82
CA CYS A 161 2.71 -6.34 -14.25
C CYS A 161 1.54 -5.94 -15.15
N LEU A 162 0.61 -5.11 -14.68
CA LEU A 162 -0.65 -4.87 -15.39
C LEU A 162 -0.47 -4.06 -16.67
N ASP A 163 0.44 -3.09 -16.70
CA ASP A 163 0.74 -2.28 -17.90
C ASP A 163 1.38 -3.11 -19.02
N HIS A 164 1.82 -4.34 -18.71
CA HIS A 164 2.44 -5.28 -19.66
C HIS A 164 1.56 -6.51 -19.96
N THR A 165 0.34 -6.55 -19.41
CA THR A 165 -0.52 -7.74 -19.51
C THR A 165 -1.91 -7.36 -19.98
N LEU A 166 -2.32 -7.89 -21.16
CA LEU A 166 -3.70 -7.76 -21.61
C LEU A 166 -4.61 -8.64 -20.75
N ILE A 167 -5.50 -8.02 -19.99
CA ILE A 167 -6.44 -8.74 -19.11
C ILE A 167 -7.65 -9.19 -19.91
N LEU A 168 -7.87 -10.50 -20.01
CA LEU A 168 -8.96 -11.07 -20.80
C LEU A 168 -10.30 -11.11 -20.04
N HIS A 169 -10.27 -11.41 -18.74
CA HIS A 169 -11.45 -11.53 -17.88
C HIS A 169 -11.05 -11.62 -16.40
N GLY A 170 -12.02 -11.56 -15.48
CA GLY A 170 -11.75 -11.54 -14.02
C GLY A 170 -10.93 -12.72 -13.50
N ARG A 171 -11.19 -13.96 -13.99
CA ARG A 171 -10.38 -15.15 -13.60
C ARG A 171 -8.91 -15.02 -14.07
N HIS A 172 -8.69 -14.45 -15.24
CA HIS A 172 -7.34 -14.17 -15.73
C HIS A 172 -6.65 -13.14 -14.83
N LEU A 173 -7.32 -12.02 -14.51
CA LEU A 173 -6.80 -11.02 -13.59
C LEU A 173 -6.48 -11.61 -12.20
N THR A 174 -7.35 -12.49 -11.68
CA THR A 174 -7.10 -13.17 -10.40
C THR A 174 -5.81 -13.98 -10.42
N ARG A 175 -5.57 -14.74 -11.50
CA ARG A 175 -4.33 -15.52 -11.65
C ARG A 175 -3.10 -14.63 -11.73
N VAL A 176 -3.14 -13.59 -12.57
CA VAL A 176 -2.05 -12.63 -12.74
C VAL A 176 -1.73 -11.91 -11.41
N ALA A 177 -2.75 -11.40 -10.73
CA ALA A 177 -2.57 -10.69 -9.47
C ALA A 177 -2.01 -11.59 -8.35
N ARG A 178 -2.43 -12.85 -8.27
CA ARG A 178 -1.91 -13.83 -7.30
C ARG A 178 -0.48 -14.23 -7.62
N GLU A 179 -0.14 -14.45 -8.89
CA GLU A 179 1.22 -14.77 -9.32
C GLU A 179 2.17 -13.61 -9.01
N TYR A 180 1.75 -12.35 -9.30
CA TYR A 180 2.52 -11.17 -8.92
C TYR A 180 2.67 -11.02 -7.40
N ALA A 181 1.59 -11.22 -6.61
CA ALA A 181 1.66 -11.17 -5.15
C ALA A 181 2.61 -12.24 -4.58
N ASN A 182 2.64 -13.43 -5.17
CA ASN A 182 3.57 -14.48 -4.78
C ASN A 182 5.03 -14.08 -5.08
N TYR A 183 5.30 -13.57 -6.28
CA TYR A 183 6.61 -13.01 -6.64
C TYR A 183 7.01 -11.86 -5.71
N PHE A 184 6.10 -10.94 -5.44
CA PHE A 184 6.30 -9.81 -4.53
C PHE A 184 6.70 -10.26 -3.12
N ASN A 185 6.07 -11.31 -2.61
CA ASN A 185 6.29 -11.83 -1.27
C ASN A 185 7.53 -12.71 -1.14
N GLN A 186 7.86 -13.50 -2.15
CA GLN A 186 8.88 -14.57 -2.01
C GLN A 186 10.21 -14.24 -2.67
N GLU A 187 10.21 -13.35 -3.67
CA GLU A 187 11.38 -13.23 -4.53
C GLU A 187 11.83 -11.78 -4.73
N ARG A 188 10.92 -10.81 -4.62
CA ARG A 188 11.20 -9.41 -4.91
C ARG A 188 11.81 -8.67 -3.69
N PRO A 189 13.02 -8.08 -3.81
CA PRO A 189 13.59 -7.22 -2.77
C PRO A 189 12.85 -5.88 -2.71
N HIS A 190 12.67 -5.33 -1.50
CA HIS A 190 11.96 -4.08 -1.28
C HIS A 190 12.82 -3.03 -0.58
N GLN A 191 13.01 -1.88 -1.23
CA GLN A 191 13.78 -0.76 -0.68
C GLN A 191 13.22 -0.28 0.67
N GLY A 192 11.89 -0.22 0.80
CA GLY A 192 11.23 0.26 2.03
C GLY A 192 11.42 -0.61 3.27
N ILE A 193 11.98 -1.81 3.11
CA ILE A 193 12.35 -2.74 4.19
C ILE A 193 13.84 -3.14 4.11
N GLY A 194 14.68 -2.24 3.60
CA GLY A 194 16.13 -2.44 3.53
C GLY A 194 16.55 -3.55 2.57
N GLN A 195 15.91 -3.65 1.40
CA GLN A 195 16.17 -4.66 0.36
C GLN A 195 15.93 -6.10 0.87
N ARG A 196 15.02 -6.27 1.82
CA ARG A 196 14.57 -7.58 2.27
C ARG A 196 13.41 -8.06 1.41
N ILE A 197 13.18 -9.37 1.42
CA ILE A 197 12.03 -10.02 0.81
C ILE A 197 10.98 -10.20 1.90
N PRO A 198 9.68 -9.87 1.67
CA PRO A 198 8.64 -9.88 2.69
C PRO A 198 8.55 -11.18 3.51
N ASN A 199 8.49 -12.34 2.87
CA ASN A 199 8.39 -13.63 3.55
C ASN A 199 9.65 -14.02 4.32
N PHE A 200 10.80 -13.42 4.01
CA PHE A 200 12.08 -13.65 4.67
C PHE A 200 12.54 -12.43 5.47
N TYR A 201 11.58 -11.61 5.91
CA TYR A 201 11.86 -10.33 6.57
C TYR A 201 12.73 -10.47 7.82
N ASP A 202 12.48 -11.46 8.64
CA ASP A 202 13.20 -11.69 9.92
C ASP A 202 14.43 -12.62 9.75
N GLN A 203 14.67 -13.16 8.55
CA GLN A 203 15.82 -14.01 8.30
C GLN A 203 17.12 -13.21 8.11
N SER A 204 18.24 -13.77 8.60
CA SER A 204 19.56 -13.21 8.37
C SER A 204 19.90 -13.29 6.89
N LYS A 205 20.61 -12.26 6.39
CA LYS A 205 21.15 -12.27 5.02
C LYS A 205 22.37 -13.19 4.96
N GLU A 206 22.13 -14.48 4.78
CA GLU A 206 23.20 -15.39 4.43
C GLU A 206 23.71 -15.08 3.00
N ARG A 207 25.00 -15.20 2.80
CA ARG A 207 25.59 -15.10 1.46
C ARG A 207 25.67 -16.52 0.87
N PRO A 208 24.66 -16.98 0.13
CA PRO A 208 24.69 -18.31 -0.44
C PRO A 208 25.87 -18.42 -1.40
N LYS A 209 26.58 -19.55 -1.34
CA LYS A 209 27.64 -19.91 -2.29
C LYS A 209 27.00 -20.70 -3.44
N GLY A 210 27.68 -20.81 -4.59
CA GLY A 210 27.21 -21.59 -5.71
C GLY A 210 26.99 -20.79 -6.99
N ARG A 211 26.56 -21.48 -8.06
CA ARG A 211 26.30 -20.89 -9.38
C ARG A 211 25.04 -20.05 -9.36
N ILE A 212 25.05 -18.89 -10.00
CA ILE A 212 23.88 -18.04 -10.18
C ILE A 212 22.96 -18.66 -11.23
N THR A 213 21.70 -18.81 -10.89
CA THR A 213 20.64 -19.30 -11.75
C THR A 213 19.48 -18.33 -11.71
N SER A 214 18.68 -18.28 -12.76
CA SER A 214 17.46 -17.47 -12.82
C SER A 214 16.24 -18.32 -13.09
N LYS A 215 15.10 -17.87 -12.58
CA LYS A 215 13.77 -18.44 -12.84
C LYS A 215 12.90 -17.34 -13.42
N ALA A 216 12.26 -17.60 -14.55
CA ALA A 216 11.29 -16.69 -15.14
C ALA A 216 9.99 -16.63 -14.31
N ILE A 217 9.44 -15.43 -14.15
CA ILE A 217 8.22 -15.11 -13.42
C ILE A 217 7.31 -14.33 -14.36
N LEU A 218 6.00 -14.57 -14.29
CA LEU A 218 5.00 -13.89 -15.14
C LEU A 218 5.40 -14.00 -16.64
N TRP A 219 5.61 -15.22 -17.09
CA TRP A 219 5.99 -15.54 -18.50
C TRP A 219 7.27 -14.85 -18.97
N GLY A 220 8.21 -14.57 -18.06
CA GLY A 220 9.49 -13.93 -18.39
C GLY A 220 9.47 -12.41 -18.24
N LEU A 221 8.37 -11.81 -17.79
CA LEU A 221 8.30 -10.38 -17.48
C LEU A 221 9.28 -10.01 -16.36
N HIS A 222 9.46 -10.92 -15.39
CA HIS A 222 10.46 -10.80 -14.33
C HIS A 222 11.34 -12.03 -14.25
N HIS A 223 12.47 -11.90 -13.57
CA HIS A 223 13.37 -13.00 -13.26
C HIS A 223 13.76 -12.93 -11.78
N SER A 224 13.69 -14.08 -11.12
CA SER A 224 14.28 -14.27 -9.79
C SER A 224 15.63 -14.90 -9.92
N TYR A 225 16.62 -14.38 -9.20
CA TYR A 225 18.01 -14.86 -9.24
C TYR A 225 18.38 -15.49 -7.90
N PHE A 226 18.91 -16.71 -7.93
CA PHE A 226 19.33 -17.45 -6.76
C PHE A 226 20.60 -18.25 -7.03
N ARG A 227 21.23 -18.76 -5.98
CA ARG A 227 22.43 -19.60 -6.11
C ARG A 227 22.07 -21.05 -5.84
N VAL A 228 22.57 -21.93 -6.69
CA VAL A 228 22.42 -23.38 -6.56
C VAL A 228 23.78 -23.97 -6.20
N ILE A 229 23.81 -24.78 -5.14
CA ILE A 229 24.97 -25.61 -4.78
C ILE A 229 24.70 -26.98 -5.37
N TYR A 230 25.52 -27.41 -6.32
CA TYR A 230 25.52 -28.81 -6.73
C TYR A 230 26.34 -29.57 -5.67
N LEU A 231 25.68 -30.44 -4.94
CA LEU A 231 26.35 -31.47 -4.15
C LEU A 231 26.89 -32.48 -5.17
N ASN A 232 28.21 -32.51 -5.33
CA ASN A 232 28.92 -33.54 -6.10
C ASN A 232 28.82 -34.86 -5.36
#